data_7bd2fe2d9a2d5a2bd72e97d392f1665c
#
_entry.id   7bd2fe2d9a2d5a2bd72e97d392f1665c
#
_cell.length_a   1.000
_cell.length_b   1.000
_cell.length_c   1.000
_cell.angle_alpha   90.00
_cell.angle_beta   90.00
_cell.angle_gamma   90.00
#
_symmetry.space_group_name_H-M   'P 1'
#
loop_
_entity.id
_entity.type
_entity.pdbx_description
1 polymer ?
#
loop_
_entity_poly.entity_id
_entity_poly.type
_entity_poly.pdbx_seq_one_letter_code
_entity_poly.pdbx_strand_id
1 'polypeptide(L)'
;MMLLEEAQRVGVSIFTDKTTPKACKEGLFGAANARNQLLICITNHNDNTQELADTIRHELIHTAQFCKGRRVGATSALLYPELTDEALQGAIELHMPVDQYTPAQYAIEAEARVLAQIYEEEQIAAVLRRECGK
;
A
#
# COMPACT_ATOMS: atom_id res chain seq x y z
N MET A 1 5.29 14.69 5.45
CA MET A 1 4.96 13.43 6.15
C MET A 1 6.15 12.48 6.06
N MET A 2 6.57 11.97 7.19
CA MET A 2 7.76 11.11 7.31
C MET A 2 7.75 9.89 6.37
N LEU A 3 6.59 9.25 6.21
CA LEU A 3 6.45 8.06 5.35
C LEU A 3 6.73 8.38 3.89
N LEU A 4 6.25 9.51 3.38
CA LEU A 4 6.50 9.91 2.01
C LEU A 4 7.97 10.24 1.78
N GLU A 5 8.61 10.86 2.75
CA GLU A 5 10.05 11.13 2.69
C GLU A 5 10.85 9.84 2.65
N GLU A 6 10.49 8.86 3.48
CA GLU A 6 11.15 7.56 3.50
C GLU A 6 10.94 6.82 2.18
N ALA A 7 9.72 6.87 1.62
CA ALA A 7 9.44 6.28 0.32
C ALA A 7 10.33 6.86 -0.78
N GLN A 8 10.46 8.19 -0.81
CA GLN A 8 11.34 8.87 -1.77
C GLN A 8 12.79 8.46 -1.59
N ARG A 9 13.22 8.29 -0.35
CA ARG A 9 14.61 7.90 -0.04
C ARG A 9 14.93 6.50 -0.59
N VAL A 10 13.97 5.59 -0.64
CA VAL A 10 14.16 4.25 -1.20
C VAL A 10 13.82 4.17 -2.70
N GLY A 11 13.61 5.32 -3.34
CA GLY A 11 13.46 5.38 -4.80
C GLY A 11 12.04 5.40 -5.33
N VAL A 12 11.06 5.65 -4.48
CA VAL A 12 9.65 5.77 -4.91
C VAL A 12 9.39 7.16 -5.46
N SER A 13 8.81 7.24 -6.66
CA SER A 13 8.34 8.49 -7.25
C SER A 13 6.91 8.74 -6.85
N ILE A 14 6.62 9.91 -6.31
CA ILE A 14 5.30 10.25 -5.79
C ILE A 14 4.58 11.19 -6.75
N PHE A 15 3.38 10.82 -7.14
CA PHE A 15 2.51 11.60 -8.01
C PHE A 15 1.22 11.92 -7.27
N THR A 16 0.66 13.09 -7.54
CA THR A 16 -0.61 13.50 -6.95
C THR A 16 -1.54 13.97 -8.07
N ASP A 17 -2.79 14.26 -7.72
CA ASP A 17 -3.75 14.84 -8.65
C ASP A 17 -3.33 16.23 -9.14
N LYS A 18 -2.40 16.90 -8.48
CA LYS A 18 -1.83 18.17 -8.96
C LYS A 18 -0.83 17.98 -10.09
N THR A 19 -0.02 16.91 -10.02
CA THR A 19 0.99 16.61 -11.04
C THR A 19 0.44 15.71 -12.15
N THR A 20 -0.53 14.88 -11.85
CA THR A 20 -1.08 13.90 -12.78
C THR A 20 -2.61 13.84 -12.66
N PRO A 21 -3.32 14.94 -12.98
CA PRO A 21 -4.76 15.01 -12.70
C PRO A 21 -5.59 13.96 -13.43
N LYS A 22 -5.16 13.54 -14.62
CA LYS A 22 -5.90 12.54 -15.40
C LYS A 22 -5.83 11.13 -14.82
N ALA A 23 -4.86 10.86 -13.97
CA ALA A 23 -4.71 9.55 -13.32
C ALA A 23 -5.69 9.37 -12.15
N CYS A 24 -6.15 10.48 -11.57
CA CYS A 24 -7.05 10.44 -10.41
C CYS A 24 -8.51 10.52 -10.86
N LYS A 25 -9.03 9.37 -11.27
CA LYS A 25 -10.44 9.24 -11.65
C LYS A 25 -11.33 9.37 -10.42
N GLU A 26 -12.61 9.67 -10.65
CA GLU A 26 -13.59 9.75 -9.58
C GLU A 26 -13.60 8.45 -8.79
N GLY A 27 -13.54 8.58 -7.46
CA GLY A 27 -13.53 7.44 -6.54
C GLY A 27 -12.18 6.78 -6.32
N LEU A 28 -11.13 7.16 -7.06
CA LEU A 28 -9.80 6.60 -6.85
C LEU A 28 -9.08 7.37 -5.75
N PHE A 29 -8.63 6.69 -4.70
CA PHE A 29 -7.92 7.30 -3.59
C PHE A 29 -6.40 7.27 -3.76
N GLY A 30 -5.87 6.21 -4.35
CA GLY A 30 -4.44 6.05 -4.58
C GLY A 30 -4.14 4.77 -5.32
N ALA A 31 -2.88 4.61 -5.73
CA ALA A 31 -2.40 3.40 -6.40
C ALA A 31 -0.89 3.28 -6.27
N ALA A 32 -0.40 2.07 -6.32
CA ALA A 32 1.02 1.77 -6.38
C ALA A 32 1.26 0.78 -7.53
N ASN A 33 2.46 0.81 -8.11
CA ASN A 33 2.80 -0.11 -9.19
C ASN A 33 4.22 -0.68 -9.05
N ALA A 34 4.55 -1.62 -9.93
CA ALA A 34 5.83 -2.31 -9.90
C ALA A 34 7.02 -1.46 -10.36
N ARG A 35 6.77 -0.24 -10.82
CA ARG A 35 7.79 0.71 -11.27
C ARG A 35 8.21 1.70 -10.19
N ASN A 36 7.91 1.42 -8.94
CA ASN A 36 8.17 2.32 -7.80
C ASN A 36 7.48 3.67 -7.95
N GLN A 37 6.24 3.66 -8.44
CA GLN A 37 5.42 4.85 -8.58
C GLN A 37 4.25 4.77 -7.61
N LEU A 38 4.02 5.85 -6.88
CA LEU A 38 2.93 5.99 -5.92
C LEU A 38 2.06 7.16 -6.34
N LEU A 39 0.77 6.91 -6.55
CA LEU A 39 -0.21 7.94 -6.86
C LEU A 39 -1.08 8.18 -5.62
N ILE A 40 -1.23 9.44 -5.22
CA ILE A 40 -2.13 9.84 -4.14
C ILE A 40 -3.11 10.86 -4.69
N CYS A 41 -4.38 10.53 -4.67
CA CYS A 41 -5.45 11.39 -5.16
C CYS A 41 -6.02 12.22 -4.01
N ILE A 42 -5.33 13.29 -3.68
CA ILE A 42 -5.60 14.10 -2.49
C ILE A 42 -7.03 14.68 -2.51
N THR A 43 -7.43 15.23 -3.64
CA THR A 43 -8.75 15.86 -3.77
C THR A 43 -9.90 14.88 -3.56
N ASN A 44 -9.74 13.63 -3.95
CA ASN A 44 -10.78 12.61 -3.79
C ASN A 44 -11.02 12.22 -2.33
N HIS A 45 -10.16 12.64 -1.42
CA HIS A 45 -10.34 12.41 0.01
C HIS A 45 -11.19 13.47 0.71
N ASN A 46 -11.60 14.53 0.01
CA ASN A 46 -12.53 15.55 0.52
C ASN A 46 -12.13 16.11 1.88
N ASP A 47 -10.85 16.45 2.05
CA ASP A 47 -10.28 16.99 3.30
C ASP A 47 -10.29 16.00 4.48
N ASN A 48 -10.56 14.73 4.25
CA ASN A 48 -10.48 13.71 5.29
C ASN A 48 -9.02 13.27 5.44
N THR A 49 -8.31 13.90 6.39
CA THR A 49 -6.89 13.68 6.60
C THR A 49 -6.58 12.25 7.11
N GLN A 50 -7.47 11.67 7.90
CA GLN A 50 -7.30 10.31 8.39
C GLN A 50 -7.40 9.31 7.24
N GLU A 51 -8.40 9.46 6.38
CA GLU A 51 -8.57 8.62 5.20
C GLU A 51 -7.37 8.73 4.26
N LEU A 52 -6.87 9.96 4.06
CA LEU A 52 -5.68 10.21 3.25
C LEU A 52 -4.46 9.47 3.82
N ALA A 53 -4.26 9.57 5.14
CA ALA A 53 -3.16 8.88 5.81
C ALA A 53 -3.29 7.35 5.66
N ASP A 54 -4.49 6.81 5.80
CA ASP A 54 -4.75 5.39 5.63
C ASP A 54 -4.44 4.93 4.20
N THR A 55 -4.81 5.72 3.20
CA THR A 55 -4.51 5.44 1.80
C THR A 55 -2.99 5.40 1.58
N ILE A 56 -2.26 6.37 2.11
CA ILE A 56 -0.80 6.43 1.96
C ILE A 56 -0.18 5.16 2.56
N ARG A 57 -0.57 4.78 3.77
CA ARG A 57 -0.07 3.57 4.43
C ARG A 57 -0.37 2.32 3.62
N HIS A 58 -1.61 2.20 3.15
CA HIS A 58 -2.06 1.05 2.35
C HIS A 58 -1.23 0.90 1.06
N GLU A 59 -1.10 1.99 0.30
CA GLU A 59 -0.38 1.95 -0.97
C GLU A 59 1.12 1.75 -0.77
N LEU A 60 1.70 2.22 0.34
CA LEU A 60 3.12 1.97 0.63
C LEU A 60 3.38 0.51 1.01
N ILE A 61 2.43 -0.17 1.63
CA ILE A 61 2.56 -1.62 1.83
C ILE A 61 2.56 -2.34 0.47
N HIS A 62 1.70 -1.94 -0.45
CA HIS A 62 1.75 -2.47 -1.83
C HIS A 62 3.10 -2.20 -2.49
N THR A 63 3.66 -1.01 -2.28
CA THR A 63 5.01 -0.68 -2.77
C THR A 63 6.05 -1.68 -2.25
N ALA A 64 6.01 -1.99 -0.97
CA ALA A 64 6.91 -2.97 -0.36
C ALA A 64 6.70 -4.37 -0.96
N GLN A 65 5.46 -4.76 -1.20
CA GLN A 65 5.14 -6.03 -1.85
C GLN A 65 5.74 -6.09 -3.26
N PHE A 66 5.62 -5.03 -4.04
CA PHE A 66 6.25 -4.96 -5.37
C PHE A 66 7.77 -5.07 -5.29
N CYS A 67 8.39 -4.38 -4.34
CA CYS A 67 9.83 -4.45 -4.14
C CYS A 67 10.28 -5.88 -3.82
N LYS A 68 9.58 -6.55 -2.91
CA LYS A 68 9.88 -7.94 -2.58
C LYS A 68 9.69 -8.86 -3.79
N GLY A 69 8.61 -8.67 -4.54
CA GLY A 69 8.34 -9.47 -5.74
C GLY A 69 9.45 -9.39 -6.76
N ARG A 70 9.99 -8.20 -7.00
CA ARG A 70 11.12 -8.02 -7.91
C ARG A 70 12.39 -8.75 -7.43
N ARG A 71 12.61 -8.76 -6.11
CA ARG A 71 13.82 -9.34 -5.52
C ARG A 71 13.77 -10.87 -5.47
N VAL A 72 12.62 -11.44 -5.11
CA VAL A 72 12.49 -12.89 -4.92
C VAL A 72 11.78 -13.61 -6.08
N GLY A 73 11.18 -12.87 -7.00
CA GLY A 73 10.57 -13.40 -8.23
C GLY A 73 9.13 -13.84 -8.08
N ALA A 74 8.87 -14.96 -7.47
CA ALA A 74 7.58 -15.65 -7.60
C ALA A 74 6.44 -15.10 -6.76
N THR A 75 6.72 -14.42 -5.64
CA THR A 75 5.68 -13.94 -4.74
C THR A 75 6.03 -12.57 -4.17
N SER A 76 5.01 -11.73 -4.03
CA SER A 76 5.14 -10.43 -3.40
C SER A 76 4.55 -10.39 -1.99
N ALA A 77 3.96 -11.47 -1.49
CA ALA A 77 3.45 -11.50 -0.12
C ALA A 77 4.59 -11.30 0.88
N LEU A 78 4.39 -10.41 1.84
CA LEU A 78 5.43 -10.07 2.84
C LEU A 78 5.61 -11.17 3.88
N LEU A 79 4.50 -11.80 4.30
CA LEU A 79 4.48 -12.93 5.22
C LEU A 79 5.11 -12.60 6.58
N TYR A 80 4.82 -11.42 7.12
CA TYR A 80 5.34 -11.01 8.41
C TYR A 80 4.60 -11.72 9.55
N PRO A 81 5.25 -11.88 10.72
CA PRO A 81 4.65 -12.62 11.84
C PRO A 81 3.32 -12.06 12.34
N GLU A 82 3.09 -10.76 12.18
CA GLU A 82 1.86 -10.09 12.60
C GLU A 82 0.66 -10.47 11.74
N LEU A 83 0.89 -11.10 10.58
CA LEU A 83 -0.17 -11.52 9.68
C LEU A 83 -0.69 -12.89 10.07
N THR A 84 -1.39 -12.94 11.20
CA THR A 84 -2.02 -14.18 11.63
C THR A 84 -3.23 -14.49 10.75
N ASP A 85 -3.61 -15.76 10.68
CA ASP A 85 -4.79 -16.18 9.93
C ASP A 85 -6.05 -15.46 10.44
N GLU A 86 -6.14 -15.24 11.75
CA GLU A 86 -7.24 -14.51 12.36
C GLU A 86 -7.28 -13.05 11.91
N ALA A 87 -6.14 -12.37 11.89
CA ALA A 87 -6.08 -10.97 11.44
C ALA A 87 -6.47 -10.83 9.98
N LEU A 88 -5.96 -11.71 9.13
CA LEU A 88 -6.29 -11.72 7.71
C LEU A 88 -7.77 -12.01 7.47
N GLN A 89 -8.32 -12.99 8.16
CA GLN A 89 -9.73 -13.35 8.03
C GLN A 89 -10.64 -12.21 8.46
N GLY A 90 -10.30 -11.53 9.54
CA GLY A 90 -11.08 -10.37 10.01
C GLY A 90 -11.11 -9.23 9.01
N ALA A 91 -9.99 -8.94 8.36
CA ALA A 91 -9.90 -7.90 7.33
C ALA A 91 -10.73 -8.29 6.09
N ILE A 92 -10.65 -9.55 5.70
CA ILE A 92 -11.35 -10.09 4.53
C ILE A 92 -12.87 -9.96 4.71
N GLU A 93 -13.40 -10.40 5.84
CA GLU A 93 -14.85 -10.42 6.09
C GLU A 93 -15.46 -9.03 6.11
N LEU A 94 -14.71 -8.02 6.51
CA LEU A 94 -15.27 -6.69 6.75
C LEU A 94 -15.22 -5.77 5.53
N HIS A 95 -14.28 -5.97 4.59
CA HIS A 95 -13.97 -4.90 3.63
C HIS A 95 -13.72 -5.33 2.19
N MET A 96 -13.69 -6.62 1.87
CA MET A 96 -13.25 -7.04 0.54
C MET A 96 -14.31 -7.85 -0.20
N PRO A 97 -14.75 -7.38 -1.39
CA PRO A 97 -15.61 -8.19 -2.24
C PRO A 97 -14.83 -9.36 -2.83
N VAL A 98 -15.32 -10.58 -2.54
CA VAL A 98 -14.63 -11.85 -2.87
C VAL A 98 -14.50 -12.06 -4.39
N ASP A 99 -15.47 -11.57 -5.15
CA ASP A 99 -15.61 -11.82 -6.58
C ASP A 99 -14.77 -10.89 -7.47
N GLN A 100 -14.14 -9.85 -6.89
CA GLN A 100 -13.34 -8.87 -7.65
C GLN A 100 -11.87 -9.24 -7.76
N TYR A 101 -11.42 -10.27 -7.05
CA TYR A 101 -10.00 -10.61 -6.96
C TYR A 101 -9.77 -12.08 -7.26
N THR A 102 -8.64 -12.38 -7.91
CA THR A 102 -8.12 -13.76 -7.93
C THR A 102 -7.65 -14.13 -6.52
N PRO A 103 -7.50 -15.42 -6.18
CA PRO A 103 -6.99 -15.80 -4.85
C PRO A 103 -5.66 -15.16 -4.48
N ALA A 104 -4.73 -15.05 -5.43
CA ALA A 104 -3.44 -14.42 -5.19
C ALA A 104 -3.57 -12.91 -4.94
N GLN A 105 -4.39 -12.22 -5.75
CA GLN A 105 -4.66 -10.80 -5.57
C GLN A 105 -5.36 -10.53 -4.23
N TYR A 106 -6.26 -11.42 -3.85
CA TYR A 106 -7.01 -11.31 -2.60
C TYR A 106 -6.07 -11.35 -1.39
N ALA A 107 -5.13 -12.28 -1.39
CA ALA A 107 -4.15 -12.41 -0.31
C ALA A 107 -3.26 -11.16 -0.20
N ILE A 108 -2.79 -10.64 -1.32
CA ILE A 108 -1.96 -9.43 -1.37
C ILE A 108 -2.74 -8.22 -0.86
N GLU A 109 -3.98 -8.06 -1.29
CA GLU A 109 -4.82 -6.94 -0.86
C GLU A 109 -5.18 -7.04 0.63
N ALA A 110 -5.50 -8.24 1.11
CA ALA A 110 -5.79 -8.47 2.53
C ALA A 110 -4.58 -8.13 3.40
N GLU A 111 -3.39 -8.54 3.00
CA GLU A 111 -2.15 -8.23 3.71
C GLU A 111 -1.92 -6.72 3.80
N ALA A 112 -2.09 -5.99 2.70
CA ALA A 112 -1.92 -4.55 2.68
C ALA A 112 -2.92 -3.86 3.61
N ARG A 113 -4.17 -4.30 3.63
CA ARG A 113 -5.20 -3.75 4.52
C ARG A 113 -4.88 -3.99 5.99
N VAL A 114 -4.47 -5.20 6.34
CA VAL A 114 -4.12 -5.55 7.72
C VAL A 114 -2.93 -4.73 8.20
N LEU A 115 -1.84 -4.71 7.45
CA LEU A 115 -0.63 -4.01 7.87
C LEU A 115 -0.84 -2.49 7.94
N ALA A 116 -1.62 -1.92 7.03
CA ALA A 116 -1.93 -0.50 7.09
C ALA A 116 -2.71 -0.12 8.35
N GLN A 117 -3.48 -1.05 8.92
CA GLN A 117 -4.24 -0.82 10.14
C GLN A 117 -3.41 -1.03 11.41
N ILE A 118 -2.60 -2.08 11.46
CA ILE A 118 -1.90 -2.45 12.69
C ILE A 118 -0.52 -1.81 12.82
N TYR A 119 0.11 -1.40 11.71
CA TYR A 119 1.44 -0.78 11.74
C TYR A 119 1.34 0.73 11.86
N GLU A 120 2.20 1.29 12.71
CA GLU A 120 2.41 2.74 12.77
C GLU A 120 3.36 3.18 11.65
N GLU A 121 3.46 4.49 11.43
CA GLU A 121 4.32 5.06 10.39
C GLU A 121 5.76 4.53 10.46
N GLU A 122 6.32 4.48 11.66
CA GLU A 122 7.69 4.00 11.84
C GLU A 122 7.88 2.55 11.43
N GLN A 123 6.88 1.72 11.69
CA GLN A 123 6.91 0.32 11.30
C GLN A 123 6.81 0.17 9.79
N ILE A 124 5.96 0.96 9.13
CA ILE A 124 5.84 0.94 7.67
C ILE A 124 7.13 1.47 7.02
N ALA A 125 7.73 2.52 7.59
CA ALA A 125 9.02 3.01 7.12
C ALA A 125 10.09 1.91 7.18
N ALA A 126 10.10 1.12 8.26
CA ALA A 126 11.02 0.00 8.40
C ALA A 126 10.77 -1.09 7.34
N VAL A 127 9.51 -1.37 7.03
CA VAL A 127 9.14 -2.31 5.97
C VAL A 127 9.69 -1.83 4.62
N LEU A 128 9.49 -0.56 4.30
CA LEU A 128 10.00 0.03 3.05
C LEU A 128 11.53 -0.08 2.95
N ARG A 129 12.24 0.23 4.03
CA ARG A 129 13.69 0.10 4.05
C ARG A 129 14.13 -1.34 3.83
N ARG A 130 13.45 -2.30 4.46
CA ARG A 130 13.79 -3.71 4.35
C ARG A 130 13.54 -4.26 2.96
N GLU A 131 12.40 -3.93 2.36
CA GLU A 131 11.99 -4.54 1.09
C GLU A 131 12.44 -3.74 -0.13
N CYS A 132 12.47 -2.40 -0.06
CA CYS A 132 12.81 -1.53 -1.17
C CYS A 132 14.21 -0.93 -1.06
N GLY A 133 14.82 -0.97 0.11
CA GLY A 133 16.17 -0.48 0.34
C GLY A 133 17.22 -1.34 -0.37
N LYS A 134 18.34 -0.72 -0.66
CA LYS A 134 19.47 -1.41 -1.31
C LYS A 134 20.40 -2.05 -0.32
#